data_8c59099219c024f65e410eb3b3efa476
#
_entry.id   8c59099219c024f65e410eb3b3efa476
#
_cell.length_a   1.000
_cell.length_b   1.000
_cell.length_c   1.000
_cell.angle_alpha   90.00
_cell.angle_beta   90.00
_cell.angle_gamma   90.00
#
_symmetry.space_group_name_H-M   'P 1'
#
loop_
_entity.id
_entity.type
_entity.pdbx_description
1 polymer ?
#
loop_
_entity_poly.entity_id
_entity_poly.type
_entity_poly.pdbx_seq_one_letter_code
_entity_poly.pdbx_strand_id
1 'polypeptide(L)'
;QSSSRLRTLLNLMRSAAGEPDSPGMIYLSLLLHYVEQECKAERSSARPRNETVEQICAYLAANYPQKFSLTDVAARFYLSPYYLSRLFRRVTGQSIVDYINGRRIEAAQHLLETTDLNISAVAEQTGFASAAHFRRVFRETMGVGPLQYRKSNR
;
A
#
# COMPACT_ATOMS: atom_id res chain seq x y z
N GLN A 1 9.08 2.46 24.45
CA GLN A 1 8.90 3.58 25.41
C GLN A 1 7.48 4.17 25.39
N SER A 2 6.78 4.24 24.25
CA SER A 2 5.40 4.75 24.16
C SER A 2 4.36 3.91 24.91
N SER A 3 4.49 2.59 24.93
CA SER A 3 3.57 1.67 25.62
C SER A 3 3.59 1.79 27.15
N SER A 4 4.74 2.13 27.72
CA SER A 4 4.88 2.33 29.18
C SER A 4 4.17 3.61 29.63
N ARG A 5 4.31 4.70 28.88
CA ARG A 5 3.65 5.98 29.17
C ARG A 5 2.13 5.90 29.03
N LEU A 6 1.64 5.17 28.03
CA LEU A 6 0.20 4.92 27.86
C LEU A 6 -0.37 4.15 29.03
N ARG A 7 0.29 3.07 29.49
CA ARG A 7 -0.14 2.32 30.67
C ARG A 7 -0.16 3.16 31.94
N THR A 8 0.83 4.03 32.13
CA THR A 8 0.88 4.92 33.30
C THR A 8 -0.25 5.95 33.27
N LEU A 9 -0.53 6.55 32.11
CA LEU A 9 -1.69 7.45 31.94
C LEU A 9 -3.02 6.75 32.19
N LEU A 10 -3.17 5.53 31.70
CA LEU A 10 -4.37 4.70 31.89
C LEU A 10 -4.61 4.34 33.36
N ASN A 11 -3.56 3.98 34.08
CA ASN A 11 -3.67 3.69 35.51
C ASN A 11 -4.00 4.95 36.31
N LEU A 12 -3.46 6.11 35.95
CA LEU A 12 -3.78 7.40 36.59
C LEU A 12 -5.24 7.82 36.34
N MET A 13 -5.74 7.65 35.10
CA MET A 13 -7.15 7.93 34.78
C MET A 13 -8.10 6.96 35.49
N ARG A 14 -7.73 5.69 35.64
CA ARG A 14 -8.50 4.69 36.38
C ARG A 14 -8.51 4.95 37.90
N SER A 15 -7.44 5.50 38.45
CA SER A 15 -7.34 5.89 39.85
C SER A 15 -8.07 7.21 40.17
N ALA A 16 -8.24 8.09 39.18
CA ALA A 16 -8.91 9.38 39.35
C ALA A 16 -10.43 9.34 39.15
N ALA A 17 -10.98 8.25 38.58
CA ALA A 17 -12.41 8.08 38.38
C ALA A 17 -13.05 7.36 39.59
N GLY A 18 -13.51 8.16 40.52
CA GLY A 18 -14.28 7.66 41.67
C GLY A 18 -15.64 7.16 41.21
N GLU A 19 -15.93 5.92 41.47
CA GLU A 19 -17.10 5.04 41.26
C GLU A 19 -16.99 4.14 40.01
N PRO A 20 -16.97 2.80 40.27
CA PRO A 20 -16.77 1.80 39.23
C PRO A 20 -17.94 1.62 38.26
N ASP A 21 -19.10 2.21 38.53
CA ASP A 21 -20.34 1.97 37.76
C ASP A 21 -20.82 3.17 36.93
N SER A 22 -19.99 4.19 36.70
CA SER A 22 -20.39 5.27 35.80
C SER A 22 -20.36 4.83 34.35
N PRO A 23 -21.38 5.17 33.53
CA PRO A 23 -21.39 4.83 32.07
C PRO A 23 -20.13 5.25 31.32
N GLY A 24 -19.52 6.36 31.74
CA GLY A 24 -18.27 6.84 31.15
C GLY A 24 -17.08 5.90 31.38
N MET A 25 -17.03 5.21 32.52
CA MET A 25 -15.98 4.24 32.84
C MET A 25 -16.12 2.95 32.01
N ILE A 26 -17.35 2.54 31.72
CA ILE A 26 -17.61 1.36 30.87
C ILE A 26 -17.13 1.65 29.45
N TYR A 27 -17.46 2.82 28.90
CA TYR A 27 -17.00 3.22 27.57
C TYR A 27 -15.48 3.38 27.51
N LEU A 28 -14.86 3.96 28.52
CA LEU A 28 -13.42 4.10 28.60
C LEU A 28 -12.73 2.73 28.69
N SER A 29 -13.24 1.82 29.48
CA SER A 29 -12.73 0.44 29.60
C SER A 29 -12.84 -0.34 28.29
N LEU A 30 -13.96 -0.20 27.56
CA LEU A 30 -14.14 -0.79 26.25
C LEU A 30 -13.19 -0.21 25.21
N LEU A 31 -12.99 1.11 25.21
CA LEU A 31 -12.06 1.81 24.31
C LEU A 31 -10.62 1.39 24.56
N LEU A 32 -10.25 1.24 25.85
CA LEU A 32 -8.94 0.76 26.27
C LEU A 32 -8.72 -0.70 25.91
N HIS A 33 -9.73 -1.55 26.13
CA HIS A 33 -9.67 -2.95 25.72
C HIS A 33 -9.51 -3.07 24.19
N TYR A 34 -10.24 -2.25 23.43
CA TYR A 34 -10.11 -2.20 21.97
C TYR A 34 -8.71 -1.75 21.53
N VAL A 35 -8.17 -0.68 22.12
CA VAL A 35 -6.81 -0.21 21.84
C VAL A 35 -5.75 -1.23 22.24
N GLU A 36 -5.92 -1.93 23.37
CA GLU A 36 -5.02 -3.02 23.76
C GLU A 36 -5.09 -4.22 22.83
N GLN A 37 -6.26 -4.58 22.35
CA GLN A 37 -6.44 -5.65 21.34
C GLN A 37 -5.78 -5.26 20.01
N GLU A 38 -5.98 -4.04 19.54
CA GLU A 38 -5.29 -3.51 18.36
C GLU A 38 -3.77 -3.52 18.54
N CYS A 39 -3.24 -3.06 19.67
CA CYS A 39 -1.81 -3.09 19.98
C CYS A 39 -1.25 -4.50 20.16
N LYS A 40 -2.04 -5.46 20.68
CA LYS A 40 -1.65 -6.88 20.79
C LYS A 40 -1.69 -7.56 19.43
N ALA A 41 -2.71 -7.30 18.63
CA ALA A 41 -2.79 -7.74 17.25
C ALA A 41 -1.58 -7.23 16.44
N GLU A 42 -1.17 -5.99 16.67
CA GLU A 42 0.04 -5.42 16.08
C GLU A 42 1.34 -6.13 16.47
N ARG A 43 1.46 -6.66 17.67
CA ARG A 43 2.68 -7.36 18.14
C ARG A 43 2.71 -8.84 17.76
N SER A 44 1.56 -9.48 17.64
CA SER A 44 1.45 -10.92 17.35
C SER A 44 1.56 -11.25 15.86
N SER A 45 1.48 -10.26 14.96
CA SER A 45 1.25 -10.49 13.54
C SER A 45 2.34 -9.97 12.59
N ALA A 46 3.61 -10.18 12.90
CA ALA A 46 4.66 -9.94 11.90
C ALA A 46 4.53 -10.90 10.69
N ARG A 47 4.12 -12.17 10.91
CA ARG A 47 3.84 -13.14 9.84
C ARG A 47 2.58 -12.83 9.03
N PRO A 48 1.38 -12.60 9.66
CA PRO A 48 0.16 -12.28 8.89
C PRO A 48 0.26 -10.97 8.08
N ARG A 49 1.06 -10.01 8.51
CA ARG A 49 1.25 -8.74 7.79
C ARG A 49 2.03 -8.89 6.49
N ASN A 50 3.07 -9.72 6.50
CA ASN A 50 3.83 -10.03 5.28
C ASN A 50 2.95 -10.80 4.30
N GLU A 51 2.20 -11.78 4.76
CA GLU A 51 1.26 -12.55 3.93
C GLU A 51 0.18 -11.67 3.31
N THR A 52 -0.40 -10.72 4.06
CA THR A 52 -1.36 -9.76 3.51
C THR A 52 -0.72 -8.89 2.42
N VAL A 53 0.51 -8.41 2.62
CA VAL A 53 1.21 -7.61 1.60
C VAL A 53 1.57 -8.46 0.39
N GLU A 54 1.95 -9.71 0.56
CA GLU A 54 2.19 -10.66 -0.54
C GLU A 54 0.92 -10.87 -1.38
N GLN A 55 -0.25 -11.04 -0.73
CA GLN A 55 -1.54 -11.14 -1.43
C GLN A 55 -1.88 -9.85 -2.18
N ILE A 56 -1.61 -8.68 -1.59
CA ILE A 56 -1.78 -7.38 -2.26
C ILE A 56 -0.85 -7.28 -3.46
N CYS A 57 0.42 -7.64 -3.34
CA CYS A 57 1.38 -7.64 -4.46
C CYS A 57 0.93 -8.57 -5.59
N ALA A 58 0.48 -9.78 -5.27
CA ALA A 58 -0.05 -10.73 -6.25
C ALA A 58 -1.28 -10.18 -6.97
N TYR A 59 -2.21 -9.57 -6.23
CA TYR A 59 -3.39 -8.93 -6.80
C TYR A 59 -3.02 -7.78 -7.74
N LEU A 60 -2.13 -6.89 -7.32
CA LEU A 60 -1.67 -5.76 -8.13
C LEU A 60 -0.91 -6.24 -9.38
N ALA A 61 -0.07 -7.27 -9.26
CA ALA A 61 0.65 -7.85 -10.38
C ALA A 61 -0.27 -8.53 -11.41
N ALA A 62 -1.36 -9.14 -10.97
CA ALA A 62 -2.34 -9.75 -11.86
C ALA A 62 -3.26 -8.73 -12.57
N ASN A 63 -3.39 -7.53 -12.02
CA ASN A 63 -4.38 -6.55 -12.47
C ASN A 63 -3.75 -5.19 -12.86
N TYR A 64 -2.43 -5.08 -12.99
CA TYR A 64 -1.72 -3.80 -13.24
C TYR A 64 -2.25 -2.97 -14.42
N PRO A 65 -2.82 -3.54 -15.50
CA PRO A 65 -3.34 -2.73 -16.61
C PRO A 65 -4.59 -1.93 -16.24
N GLN A 66 -5.31 -2.34 -15.19
CA GLN A 66 -6.53 -1.66 -14.78
C GLN A 66 -6.22 -0.35 -14.03
N LYS A 67 -7.22 0.55 -13.99
CA LYS A 67 -7.13 1.75 -13.15
C LYS A 67 -7.38 1.35 -11.70
N PHE A 68 -6.48 1.74 -10.83
CA PHE A 68 -6.59 1.54 -9.39
C PHE A 68 -6.72 2.86 -8.66
N SER A 69 -7.58 2.88 -7.64
CA SER A 69 -7.46 3.85 -6.54
C SER A 69 -6.92 3.13 -5.29
N LEU A 70 -6.20 3.85 -4.45
CA LEU A 70 -5.75 3.32 -3.16
C LEU A 70 -6.94 2.86 -2.30
N THR A 71 -8.08 3.57 -2.43
CA THR A 71 -9.32 3.26 -1.72
C THR A 71 -9.90 1.91 -2.13
N ASP A 72 -9.90 1.60 -3.44
CA ASP A 72 -10.44 0.33 -3.95
C ASP A 72 -9.58 -0.86 -3.48
N VAL A 73 -8.26 -0.70 -3.54
CA VAL A 73 -7.34 -1.73 -3.04
C VAL A 73 -7.53 -1.93 -1.54
N ALA A 74 -7.62 -0.85 -0.77
CA ALA A 74 -7.82 -0.93 0.68
C ALA A 74 -9.15 -1.62 1.04
N ALA A 75 -10.24 -1.26 0.36
CA ALA A 75 -11.56 -1.87 0.58
C ALA A 75 -11.54 -3.38 0.29
N ARG A 76 -10.86 -3.81 -0.77
CA ARG A 76 -10.74 -5.23 -1.13
C ARG A 76 -10.07 -6.07 -0.05
N PHE A 77 -9.11 -5.50 0.68
CA PHE A 77 -8.37 -6.20 1.74
C PHE A 77 -8.84 -5.81 3.14
N TYR A 78 -10.02 -5.17 3.26
CA TYR A 78 -10.61 -4.74 4.54
C TYR A 78 -9.69 -3.84 5.38
N LEU A 79 -8.90 -2.99 4.70
CA LEU A 79 -7.96 -2.05 5.33
C LEU A 79 -8.40 -0.60 5.11
N SER A 80 -7.98 0.30 5.99
CA SER A 80 -8.07 1.73 5.67
C SER A 80 -6.97 2.12 4.67
N PRO A 81 -7.20 3.09 3.77
CA PRO A 81 -6.19 3.56 2.81
C PRO A 81 -4.89 4.03 3.48
N TYR A 82 -5.00 4.69 4.61
CA TYR A 82 -3.85 5.15 5.40
C TYR A 82 -3.03 3.98 5.95
N TYR A 83 -3.70 2.98 6.53
CA TYR A 83 -3.02 1.80 7.07
C TYR A 83 -2.36 0.97 5.96
N LEU A 84 -3.08 0.75 4.86
CA LEU A 84 -2.56 0.06 3.69
C LEU A 84 -1.28 0.73 3.16
N SER A 85 -1.30 2.05 2.95
CA SER A 85 -0.15 2.79 2.44
C SER A 85 1.09 2.64 3.34
N ARG A 86 0.90 2.77 4.66
CA ARG A 86 1.98 2.62 5.64
C ARG A 86 2.51 1.19 5.73
N LEU A 87 1.60 0.21 5.75
CA LEU A 87 1.94 -1.21 5.80
C LEU A 87 2.74 -1.63 4.57
N PHE A 88 2.22 -1.30 3.38
CA PHE A 88 2.84 -1.65 2.12
C PHE A 88 4.25 -1.07 2.01
N ARG A 89 4.41 0.23 2.31
CA ARG A 89 5.73 0.89 2.28
C ARG A 89 6.70 0.31 3.31
N ARG A 90 6.22 -0.07 4.50
CA ARG A 90 7.05 -0.69 5.56
C ARG A 90 7.60 -2.05 5.12
N VAL A 91 6.77 -2.85 4.42
CA VAL A 91 7.13 -4.22 4.04
C VAL A 91 7.92 -4.25 2.72
N THR A 92 7.51 -3.47 1.72
CA THR A 92 8.09 -3.49 0.37
C THR A 92 9.17 -2.43 0.14
N GLY A 93 9.27 -1.42 1.02
CA GLY A 93 10.16 -0.26 0.86
C GLY A 93 9.65 0.81 -0.10
N GLN A 94 8.58 0.59 -0.85
CA GLN A 94 8.07 1.48 -1.89
C GLN A 94 6.57 1.77 -1.74
N SER A 95 6.05 2.77 -2.45
CA SER A 95 4.61 3.02 -2.48
C SER A 95 3.88 2.03 -3.39
N ILE A 96 2.56 1.88 -3.18
CA ILE A 96 1.70 1.07 -4.06
C ILE A 96 1.73 1.60 -5.51
N VAL A 97 1.78 2.93 -5.69
CA VAL A 97 1.85 3.57 -7.00
C VAL A 97 3.16 3.23 -7.70
N ASP A 98 4.28 3.30 -6.99
CA ASP A 98 5.60 2.95 -7.54
C ASP A 98 5.65 1.47 -7.91
N TYR A 99 5.10 0.60 -7.07
CA TYR A 99 5.01 -0.83 -7.34
C TYR A 99 4.21 -1.12 -8.61
N ILE A 100 3.01 -0.53 -8.77
CA ILE A 100 2.19 -0.70 -9.97
C ILE A 100 2.90 -0.15 -11.20
N ASN A 101 3.50 1.03 -11.09
CA ASN A 101 4.25 1.63 -12.20
C ASN A 101 5.43 0.75 -12.60
N GLY A 102 6.15 0.16 -11.66
CA GLY A 102 7.22 -0.81 -11.94
C GLY A 102 6.71 -1.99 -12.79
N ARG A 103 5.58 -2.61 -12.40
CA ARG A 103 4.96 -3.71 -13.15
C ARG A 103 4.53 -3.31 -14.56
N ARG A 104 3.97 -2.09 -14.70
CA ARG A 104 3.59 -1.54 -16.00
C ARG A 104 4.80 -1.29 -16.90
N ILE A 105 5.92 -0.83 -16.33
CA ILE A 105 7.16 -0.61 -17.09
C ILE A 105 7.77 -1.94 -17.52
N GLU A 106 7.81 -2.97 -16.68
CA GLU A 106 8.25 -4.32 -17.05
C GLU A 106 7.45 -4.87 -18.24
N ALA A 107 6.12 -4.75 -18.19
CA ALA A 107 5.26 -5.16 -19.30
C ALA A 107 5.48 -4.31 -20.56
N ALA A 108 5.72 -3.00 -20.40
CA ALA A 108 6.00 -2.10 -21.53
C ALA A 108 7.33 -2.44 -22.19
N GLN A 109 8.37 -2.80 -21.46
CA GLN A 109 9.64 -3.27 -22.01
C GLN A 109 9.40 -4.47 -22.94
N HIS A 110 8.70 -5.48 -22.45
CA HIS A 110 8.38 -6.65 -23.26
C HIS A 110 7.61 -6.30 -24.54
N LEU A 111 6.61 -5.41 -24.47
CA LEU A 111 5.87 -4.96 -25.66
C LEU A 111 6.73 -4.15 -26.62
N LEU A 112 7.65 -3.32 -26.10
CA LEU A 112 8.57 -2.54 -26.92
C LEU A 112 9.57 -3.41 -27.69
N GLU A 113 9.99 -4.52 -27.12
CA GLU A 113 10.93 -5.48 -27.68
C GLU A 113 10.26 -6.43 -28.70
N THR A 114 9.04 -6.88 -28.41
CA THR A 114 8.39 -7.97 -29.14
C THR A 114 7.34 -7.53 -30.15
N THR A 115 6.89 -6.26 -30.10
CA THR A 115 5.79 -5.78 -30.96
C THR A 115 6.12 -4.44 -31.65
N ASP A 116 5.46 -4.17 -32.80
CA ASP A 116 5.55 -2.88 -33.52
C ASP A 116 4.52 -1.83 -33.05
N LEU A 117 3.88 -2.07 -31.89
CA LEU A 117 2.91 -1.15 -31.32
C LEU A 117 3.51 0.26 -31.17
N ASN A 118 2.75 1.29 -31.53
CA ASN A 118 3.17 2.65 -31.27
C ASN A 118 3.20 2.94 -29.75
N ILE A 119 3.93 3.98 -29.35
CA ILE A 119 4.14 4.30 -27.93
C ILE A 119 2.84 4.57 -27.16
N SER A 120 1.83 5.11 -27.84
CA SER A 120 0.53 5.38 -27.22
C SER A 120 -0.23 4.09 -26.96
N ALA A 121 -0.20 3.13 -27.90
CA ALA A 121 -0.80 1.81 -27.72
C ALA A 121 -0.10 1.00 -26.61
N VAL A 122 1.23 1.06 -26.52
CA VAL A 122 1.97 0.44 -25.39
C VAL A 122 1.54 1.04 -24.06
N ALA A 123 1.44 2.38 -23.97
CA ALA A 123 0.97 3.05 -22.75
C ALA A 123 -0.43 2.61 -22.34
N GLU A 124 -1.34 2.51 -23.30
CA GLU A 124 -2.73 2.07 -23.06
C GLU A 124 -2.80 0.62 -22.60
N GLN A 125 -2.14 -0.30 -23.29
CA GLN A 125 -2.13 -1.73 -22.96
C GLN A 125 -1.49 -2.01 -21.59
N THR A 126 -0.55 -1.20 -21.17
CA THR A 126 0.09 -1.31 -19.87
C THR A 126 -0.61 -0.53 -18.75
N GLY A 127 -1.74 0.14 -19.07
CA GLY A 127 -2.62 0.76 -18.09
C GLY A 127 -2.21 2.17 -17.64
N PHE A 128 -1.32 2.85 -18.39
CA PHE A 128 -1.05 4.27 -18.13
C PHE A 128 -2.19 5.16 -18.63
N ALA A 129 -2.52 6.18 -17.82
CA ALA A 129 -3.61 7.11 -18.14
C ALA A 129 -3.35 7.96 -19.39
N SER A 130 -2.08 8.17 -19.77
CA SER A 130 -1.67 8.89 -20.96
C SER A 130 -0.27 8.50 -21.41
N ALA A 131 0.00 8.66 -22.70
CA ALA A 131 1.33 8.45 -23.27
C ALA A 131 2.39 9.43 -22.70
N ALA A 132 1.98 10.63 -22.27
CA ALA A 132 2.87 11.60 -21.64
C ALA A 132 3.31 11.11 -20.26
N HIS A 133 2.38 10.62 -19.43
CA HIS A 133 2.68 10.02 -18.13
C HIS A 133 3.56 8.78 -18.29
N PHE A 134 3.24 7.90 -19.23
CA PHE A 134 4.07 6.74 -19.55
C PHE A 134 5.51 7.11 -19.89
N ARG A 135 5.71 8.06 -20.83
CA ARG A 135 7.07 8.48 -21.24
C ARG A 135 7.88 9.03 -20.07
N ARG A 136 7.24 9.80 -19.19
CA ARG A 136 7.90 10.35 -18.00
C ARG A 136 8.33 9.22 -17.05
N VAL A 137 7.41 8.35 -16.63
CA VAL A 137 7.70 7.24 -15.71
C VAL A 137 8.72 6.28 -16.32
N PHE A 138 8.60 5.95 -17.61
CA PHE A 138 9.54 5.07 -18.29
C PHE A 138 10.96 5.64 -18.26
N ARG A 139 11.11 6.95 -18.53
CA ARG A 139 12.42 7.61 -18.49
C ARG A 139 12.97 7.69 -17.06
N GLU A 140 12.14 7.98 -16.08
CA GLU A 140 12.55 8.00 -14.66
C GLU A 140 13.04 6.62 -14.19
N THR A 141 12.42 5.54 -14.68
CA THR A 141 12.77 4.17 -14.30
C THR A 141 13.95 3.61 -15.09
N MET A 142 13.98 3.83 -16.41
CA MET A 142 14.93 3.20 -17.32
C MET A 142 16.11 4.10 -17.73
N GLY A 143 16.11 5.38 -17.36
CA GLY A 143 17.12 6.37 -17.75
C GLY A 143 16.99 6.86 -19.19
N VAL A 144 16.25 6.15 -20.06
CA VAL A 144 16.06 6.46 -21.49
C VAL A 144 14.58 6.48 -21.86
N GLY A 145 14.23 7.20 -22.93
CA GLY A 145 12.85 7.22 -23.41
C GLY A 145 12.45 5.92 -24.11
N PRO A 146 11.12 5.58 -24.16
CA PRO A 146 10.66 4.32 -24.72
C PRO A 146 10.99 4.11 -26.20
N LEU A 147 11.04 5.16 -27.02
CA LEU A 147 11.49 5.07 -28.42
C LEU A 147 12.98 4.75 -28.53
N GLN A 148 13.80 5.35 -27.69
CA GLN A 148 15.23 5.09 -27.66
C GLN A 148 15.49 3.66 -27.15
N TYR A 149 14.79 3.25 -26.10
CA TYR A 149 14.84 1.89 -25.56
C TYR A 149 14.56 0.86 -26.67
N ARG A 150 13.47 1.04 -27.44
CA ARG A 150 13.13 0.16 -28.56
C ARG A 150 14.23 0.05 -29.60
N LYS A 151 14.88 1.18 -29.97
CA LYS A 151 15.95 1.19 -30.96
C LYS A 151 17.23 0.49 -30.49
N SER A 152 17.47 0.47 -29.18
CA SER A 152 18.68 -0.13 -28.61
C SER A 152 18.52 -1.63 -28.32
N ASN A 153 17.28 -2.14 -28.25
CA ASN A 153 16.98 -3.53 -27.85
C ASN A 153 16.27 -4.33 -28.95
N ARG A 154 16.26 -3.84 -30.18
CA ARG A 154 15.90 -4.50 -31.43
C ARG A 154 17.03 -4.38 -32.42
#